data_f720c4124b47bbcff3ae47ae52b147a0
#
_entry.id   f720c4124b47bbcff3ae47ae52b147a0
#
_cell.length_a   1.000
_cell.length_b   1.000
_cell.length_c   1.000
_cell.angle_alpha   90.00
_cell.angle_beta   90.00
_cell.angle_gamma   90.00
#
_symmetry.space_group_name_H-M   'P 1'
#
loop_
_entity.id
_entity.type
_entity.pdbx_description
1 polymer ?
#
loop_
_entity_poly.entity_id
_entity_poly.type
_entity_poly.pdbx_seq_one_letter_code
_entity_poly.pdbx_strand_id
1 'polypeptide(L)'
;MDKYEVRLYPKAVRDLDGIYLYLATDLMAPDAAANTVDAIEEAIFSLETMPERGSQRTTGAYAYKGYRQLFVKNYIIVYKVLPKKKEVHVVTVKYVRSRF
;
A
#
# COMPACT_ATOMS: atom_id res chain seq x y z
N MET A 1 6.79 -16.88 15.93
CA MET A 1 6.12 -15.66 15.49
C MET A 1 5.18 -15.95 14.33
N ASP A 2 3.95 -15.50 14.42
CA ASP A 2 2.99 -15.74 13.36
C ASP A 2 3.31 -14.91 12.13
N LYS A 3 3.26 -15.53 10.98
CA LYS A 3 3.50 -14.86 9.71
C LYS A 3 2.19 -14.80 8.94
N TYR A 4 1.83 -13.59 8.50
CA TYR A 4 0.61 -13.37 7.74
C TYR A 4 0.91 -13.47 6.25
N GLU A 5 -0.06 -13.95 5.49
CA GLU A 5 0.04 -13.96 4.04
C GLU A 5 -0.46 -12.63 3.50
N VAL A 6 0.38 -11.92 2.75
CA VAL A 6 0.04 -10.63 2.16
C VAL A 6 -0.49 -10.85 0.75
N ARG A 7 -1.70 -10.36 0.51
CA ARG A 7 -2.34 -10.44 -0.81
C ARG A 7 -2.62 -9.03 -1.33
N LEU A 8 -2.33 -8.80 -2.60
CA LEU A 8 -2.62 -7.53 -3.25
C LEU A 8 -3.86 -7.69 -4.13
N TYR A 9 -4.83 -6.80 -3.94
CA TYR A 9 -5.98 -6.77 -4.82
C TYR A 9 -5.56 -6.28 -6.21
N PRO A 10 -6.30 -6.65 -7.26
CA PRO A 10 -5.98 -6.18 -8.61
C PRO A 10 -5.85 -4.67 -8.71
N LYS A 11 -6.68 -3.93 -7.97
CA LYS A 11 -6.59 -2.47 -7.93
C LYS A 11 -5.24 -2.00 -7.40
N ALA A 12 -4.73 -2.64 -6.35
CA ALA A 12 -3.42 -2.27 -5.78
C ALA A 12 -2.30 -2.53 -6.79
N VAL A 13 -2.36 -3.64 -7.51
CA VAL A 13 -1.38 -3.96 -8.54
C VAL A 13 -1.42 -2.90 -9.65
N ARG A 14 -2.61 -2.53 -10.11
CA ARG A 14 -2.76 -1.48 -11.13
C ARG A 14 -2.26 -0.13 -10.62
N ASP A 15 -2.51 0.17 -9.34
CA ASP A 15 -2.02 1.41 -8.73
C ASP A 15 -0.48 1.47 -8.76
N LEU A 16 0.19 0.36 -8.43
CA LEU A 16 1.65 0.30 -8.45
C LEU A 16 2.19 0.47 -9.88
N ASP A 17 1.57 -0.19 -10.85
CA ASP A 17 1.95 -0.03 -12.26
C ASP A 17 1.78 1.41 -12.70
N GLY A 18 0.68 2.05 -12.32
CA GLY A 18 0.41 3.45 -12.64
C GLY A 18 1.44 4.40 -12.04
N ILE A 19 1.82 4.16 -10.78
CA ILE A 19 2.84 4.96 -10.11
C ILE A 19 4.17 4.84 -10.83
N TYR A 20 4.57 3.61 -11.18
CA TYR A 20 5.81 3.38 -11.92
C TYR A 20 5.80 4.12 -13.26
N LEU A 21 4.74 3.94 -14.05
CA LEU A 21 4.64 4.56 -15.37
C LEU A 21 4.65 6.08 -15.30
N TYR A 22 3.93 6.65 -14.34
CA TYR A 22 3.88 8.10 -14.17
C TYR A 22 5.27 8.65 -13.88
N LEU A 23 5.99 8.05 -12.92
CA LEU A 23 7.32 8.53 -12.55
C LEU A 23 8.34 8.28 -13.65
N ALA A 24 8.28 7.14 -14.31
CA ALA A 24 9.26 6.77 -15.33
C ALA A 24 9.07 7.56 -16.62
N THR A 25 7.82 7.77 -17.05
CA THR A 25 7.53 8.39 -18.34
C THR A 25 7.14 9.84 -18.23
N ASP A 26 6.13 10.18 -17.42
CA ASP A 26 5.65 11.56 -17.32
C ASP A 26 6.68 12.47 -16.66
N LEU A 27 7.34 11.99 -15.61
CA LEU A 27 8.37 12.76 -14.92
C LEU A 27 9.78 12.42 -15.41
N MET A 28 9.90 11.50 -16.38
CA MET A 28 11.18 11.12 -16.98
C MET A 28 12.23 10.73 -15.93
N ALA A 29 11.79 10.01 -14.90
CA ALA A 29 12.64 9.65 -13.77
C ALA A 29 12.58 8.13 -13.50
N PRO A 30 13.13 7.29 -14.40
CA PRO A 30 13.03 5.84 -14.25
C PRO A 30 13.70 5.30 -12.98
N ASP A 31 14.80 5.89 -12.54
CA ASP A 31 15.45 5.46 -11.31
C ASP A 31 14.58 5.77 -10.09
N ALA A 32 13.98 6.96 -10.07
CA ALA A 32 13.05 7.32 -9.00
C ALA A 32 11.81 6.43 -9.02
N ALA A 33 11.34 6.03 -10.20
CA ALA A 33 10.22 5.13 -10.35
C ALA A 33 10.52 3.78 -9.69
N ALA A 34 11.65 3.19 -10.04
CA ALA A 34 12.06 1.90 -9.48
C ALA A 34 12.25 1.99 -7.97
N ASN A 35 12.94 3.02 -7.48
CA ASN A 35 13.20 3.18 -6.05
C ASN A 35 11.91 3.38 -5.26
N THR A 36 10.95 4.14 -5.80
CA THR A 36 9.67 4.40 -5.14
C THR A 36 8.84 3.11 -5.05
N VAL A 37 8.72 2.38 -6.16
CA VAL A 37 7.94 1.14 -6.17
C VAL A 37 8.59 0.09 -5.26
N ASP A 38 9.93 -0.01 -5.28
CA ASP A 38 10.65 -0.93 -4.41
C ASP A 38 10.39 -0.61 -2.93
N ALA A 39 10.39 0.67 -2.56
CA ALA A 39 10.12 1.09 -1.18
C ALA A 39 8.69 0.73 -0.77
N ILE A 40 7.72 0.93 -1.67
CA ILE A 40 6.32 0.59 -1.39
C ILE A 40 6.18 -0.92 -1.23
N GLU A 41 6.77 -1.70 -2.12
CA GLU A 41 6.71 -3.17 -2.05
C GLU A 41 7.36 -3.69 -0.77
N GLU A 42 8.50 -3.14 -0.39
CA GLU A 42 9.18 -3.52 0.84
C GLU A 42 8.28 -3.26 2.06
N ALA A 43 7.61 -2.11 2.08
CA ALA A 43 6.68 -1.80 3.17
C ALA A 43 5.48 -2.77 3.17
N ILE A 44 4.96 -3.12 2.00
CA ILE A 44 3.87 -4.09 1.89
C ILE A 44 4.30 -5.44 2.47
N PHE A 45 5.48 -5.93 2.09
CA PHE A 45 5.94 -7.22 2.57
C PHE A 45 6.28 -7.22 4.06
N SER A 46 6.60 -6.06 4.64
CA SER A 46 6.81 -5.97 6.08
C SER A 46 5.55 -6.31 6.89
N LEU A 47 4.39 -6.24 6.25
CA LEU A 47 3.12 -6.57 6.88
C LEU A 47 2.99 -8.07 7.18
N GLU A 48 3.84 -8.91 6.60
CA GLU A 48 3.88 -10.33 6.92
C GLU A 48 4.16 -10.58 8.40
N THR A 49 5.03 -9.77 8.99
CA THR A 49 5.43 -9.92 10.39
C THR A 49 4.91 -8.81 11.28
N MET A 50 4.53 -7.67 10.71
CA MET A 50 4.03 -6.52 11.45
C MET A 50 2.73 -6.01 10.82
N PRO A 51 1.66 -6.84 10.84
CA PRO A 51 0.43 -6.47 10.12
C PRO A 51 -0.26 -5.22 10.69
N GLU A 52 -0.01 -4.88 11.94
CA GLU A 52 -0.67 -3.74 12.57
C GLU A 52 0.22 -2.51 12.70
N ARG A 53 1.31 -2.44 11.91
CA ARG A 53 2.22 -1.30 11.99
C ARG A 53 1.61 0.01 11.50
N GLY A 54 0.62 -0.05 10.63
CA GLY A 54 -0.10 1.13 10.16
C GLY A 54 -1.15 1.59 11.14
N SER A 55 -1.63 2.81 10.95
CA SER A 55 -2.70 3.38 11.78
C SER A 55 -4.07 3.10 11.16
N GLN A 56 -5.12 3.19 11.97
CA GLN A 56 -6.48 3.06 11.46
C GLN A 56 -6.81 4.24 10.54
N ARG A 57 -7.54 3.93 9.47
CA ARG A 57 -7.98 4.97 8.55
C ARG A 57 -9.26 5.60 9.08
N THR A 58 -9.22 6.92 9.28
CA THR A 58 -10.34 7.66 9.89
C THR A 58 -10.91 8.75 8.99
N THR A 59 -10.38 8.90 7.78
CA THR A 59 -10.87 9.92 6.84
C THR A 59 -11.06 9.32 5.46
N GLY A 60 -11.97 9.92 4.68
CA GLY A 60 -12.19 9.55 3.28
C GLY A 60 -12.77 8.16 3.11
N ALA A 61 -12.56 7.61 1.93
CA ALA A 61 -12.98 6.24 1.63
C ALA A 61 -12.24 5.28 2.56
N TYR A 62 -12.88 4.19 2.91
CA TYR A 62 -12.38 3.17 3.83
C TYR A 62 -12.32 3.62 5.30
N ALA A 63 -12.76 4.84 5.62
CA ALA A 63 -12.76 5.34 7.01
C ALA A 63 -13.69 4.50 7.88
N TYR A 64 -13.22 4.19 9.10
CA TYR A 64 -14.00 3.48 10.12
C TYR A 64 -14.58 2.14 9.68
N LYS A 65 -13.93 1.48 8.72
CA LYS A 65 -14.38 0.17 8.20
C LYS A 65 -13.36 -0.93 8.45
N GLY A 66 -12.46 -0.72 9.41
CA GLY A 66 -11.44 -1.71 9.75
C GLY A 66 -10.21 -1.68 8.87
N TYR A 67 -10.08 -0.67 8.01
CA TYR A 67 -8.90 -0.52 7.18
C TYR A 67 -7.81 0.26 7.90
N ARG A 68 -6.56 -0.09 7.60
CA ARG A 68 -5.38 0.61 8.09
C ARG A 68 -4.67 1.29 6.95
N GLN A 69 -3.82 2.25 7.29
CA GLN A 69 -3.02 2.99 6.31
C GLN A 69 -1.56 3.03 6.75
N LEU A 70 -0.69 2.94 5.76
CA LEU A 70 0.75 3.00 5.98
C LEU A 70 1.33 3.97 4.97
N PHE A 71 2.07 4.97 5.47
CA PHE A 71 2.67 5.98 4.62
C PHE A 71 4.06 5.54 4.19
N VAL A 72 4.32 5.63 2.88
CA VAL A 72 5.64 5.35 2.31
C VAL A 72 5.93 6.46 1.31
N LYS A 73 6.95 7.26 1.57
CA LYS A 73 7.25 8.45 0.76
C LYS A 73 5.97 9.28 0.64
N ASN A 74 5.54 9.61 -0.56
CA ASN A 74 4.35 10.42 -0.80
C ASN A 74 3.11 9.57 -1.10
N TYR A 75 3.12 8.30 -0.68
CA TYR A 75 2.04 7.37 -1.00
C TYR A 75 1.45 6.77 0.26
N ILE A 76 0.19 6.36 0.15
CA ILE A 76 -0.55 5.71 1.23
C ILE A 76 -0.92 4.31 0.76
N ILE A 77 -0.54 3.31 1.55
CA ILE A 77 -0.98 1.94 1.35
C ILE A 77 -2.19 1.72 2.24
N VAL A 78 -3.33 1.36 1.65
CA VAL A 78 -4.54 1.04 2.41
C VAL A 78 -4.70 -0.47 2.43
N TYR A 79 -4.84 -1.04 3.61
CA TYR A 79 -4.91 -2.48 3.77
C TYR A 79 -5.82 -2.88 4.91
N LYS A 80 -6.15 -4.15 4.97
CA LYS A 80 -6.99 -4.72 6.01
C LYS A 80 -6.34 -5.98 6.54
N VAL A 81 -6.37 -6.15 7.86
CA VAL A 81 -5.84 -7.34 8.53
C VAL A 81 -6.99 -8.28 8.83
N LEU A 82 -6.83 -9.55 8.48
CA LEU A 82 -7.80 -10.61 8.78
C LEU A 82 -7.13 -11.63 9.70
N PRO A 83 -7.17 -11.40 11.02
CA PRO A 83 -6.41 -12.22 11.97
C PRO A 83 -6.81 -13.69 11.97
N LYS A 84 -8.09 -13.98 11.80
CA LYS A 84 -8.58 -15.37 11.81
C LYS A 84 -8.03 -16.18 10.64
N LYS A 85 -7.79 -15.54 9.50
CA LYS A 85 -7.22 -16.18 8.32
C LYS A 85 -5.71 -15.99 8.24
N LYS A 86 -5.15 -15.16 9.10
CA LYS A 86 -3.75 -14.74 9.07
C LYS A 86 -3.38 -14.20 7.69
N GLU A 87 -4.21 -13.29 7.20
CA GLU A 87 -4.01 -12.63 5.92
C GLU A 87 -4.03 -11.12 6.08
N VAL A 88 -3.29 -10.46 5.19
CA VAL A 88 -3.34 -9.01 5.03
C VAL A 88 -3.74 -8.74 3.58
N HIS A 89 -4.79 -7.97 3.39
CA HIS A 89 -5.27 -7.62 2.05
C HIS A 89 -4.93 -6.16 1.75
N VAL A 90 -4.04 -5.94 0.80
CA VAL A 90 -3.70 -4.60 0.33
C VAL A 90 -4.71 -4.20 -0.74
N VAL A 91 -5.48 -3.18 -0.46
CA VAL A 91 -6.63 -2.79 -1.28
C VAL A 91 -6.23 -1.80 -2.36
N THR A 92 -5.44 -0.80 -2.00
CA THR A 92 -5.06 0.26 -2.92
C THR A 92 -3.80 0.96 -2.44
N VAL A 93 -3.11 1.61 -3.38
CA VAL A 93 -1.97 2.48 -3.09
C VAL A 93 -2.23 3.80 -3.79
N LYS A 94 -2.27 4.90 -3.03
CA LYS A 94 -2.62 6.22 -3.55
C LYS A 94 -1.59 7.26 -3.19
N TYR A 95 -1.46 8.27 -4.04
CA TYR A 95 -0.69 9.46 -3.70
C TYR A 95 -1.36 10.17 -2.53
N VAL A 96 -0.57 10.68 -1.58
CA VAL A 96 -1.10 11.28 -0.34
C VAL A 96 -2.09 12.42 -0.59
N ARG A 97 -1.94 13.14 -1.70
CA ARG A 97 -2.82 14.25 -2.03
C ARG A 97 -4.04 13.84 -2.86
N SER A 98 -4.17 12.56 -3.18
CA SER A 98 -5.35 12.07 -3.89
C SER A 98 -6.55 12.10 -2.95
N ARG A 99 -7.69 12.48 -3.49
CA ARG A 99 -8.94 12.44 -2.73
C ARG A 99 -9.57 11.07 -2.90
N PHE A 100 -9.74 10.37 -1.79
CA PHE A 100 -10.39 9.06 -1.82
C PHE A 100 -10.87 8.64 -0.44
#